data_58205352ac930ab6fd6acbef6374b0ae
#
_entry.id   58205352ac930ab6fd6acbef6374b0ae
#
_cell.length_a   1.000
_cell.length_b   1.000
_cell.length_c   1.000
_cell.angle_alpha   90.00
_cell.angle_beta   90.00
_cell.angle_gamma   90.00
#
_symmetry.space_group_name_H-M   'P 1'
#
loop_
_entity.id
_entity.type
_entity.pdbx_description
1 polymer ?
#
loop_
_entity_poly.entity_id
_entity_poly.type
_entity_poly.pdbx_seq_one_letter_code
_entity_poly.pdbx_strand_id
1 'polypeptide(L)'
;MKKVEDHPFRYVDNLTFCTIADDLPETETIEALYERGYINPMAINAEAKKIGDAALTKVRKVSVMRLCVKKYFDDTVLRSDIKKCLISLKGLVVANRLRQIGVIRDLAIMNLAQWLYFVEQFEEILKNLKITVTFYTNTLVVPPVDRRFKVIKEYHESTVGGHRGINKTYNRIAKDYYWRNMRPDVRQFVLGCASCQTKKLVRVKTKQALLITDTPSRPFEKISIDLYGPINTPSAYGNTHILSIQDWLTKYIVLAPVQRATAEETVRALIDKFISYFGAPEKLLSDRGTHFMNKSMEELARLFKIEKIGSTAFHPQSNGAIERMHHVLTEYLKAYIDKSEKWDELLPLCTLAYNTSEHESTGYTPYELLFGQKARLPSSFKQPENGQTYSEFYEQTVDTLTQMRTLAAMTQVQAKYRSKYYYDRKSNTKFFMEGEMVYVLKEPSKGKYDAQYEGPYEITGIDYKKHNVKLQRGDEIRVTHVDKIKKASVLKTASSNE
;
A
#
# COMPACT_ATOMS: atom_id res chain seq x y z
N MET A 1 -7.00 46.25 -21.73
CA MET A 1 -5.82 45.54 -21.19
C MET A 1 -5.83 45.60 -19.67
N LYS A 2 -5.59 44.47 -18.99
CA LYS A 2 -5.48 44.45 -17.53
C LYS A 2 -4.00 44.41 -17.14
N LYS A 3 -3.54 45.37 -16.35
CA LYS A 3 -2.27 45.27 -15.62
C LYS A 3 -2.59 44.58 -14.32
N VAL A 4 -2.02 43.42 -14.07
CA VAL A 4 -2.24 42.67 -12.81
C VAL A 4 -0.87 42.50 -12.16
N GLU A 5 -0.74 43.05 -10.95
CA GLU A 5 0.39 42.73 -10.08
C GLU A 5 0.19 41.33 -9.51
N ASP A 6 0.23 40.32 -10.39
CA ASP A 6 0.07 38.94 -10.00
C ASP A 6 1.01 38.03 -10.80
N HIS A 7 1.17 36.79 -10.32
CA HIS A 7 2.13 35.87 -10.88
C HIS A 7 1.54 35.05 -12.04
N PRO A 8 2.26 34.88 -13.18
CA PRO A 8 1.75 34.21 -14.38
C PRO A 8 1.28 32.78 -14.16
N PHE A 9 1.74 32.12 -13.10
CA PHE A 9 1.39 30.74 -12.80
C PHE A 9 0.11 30.56 -11.98
N ARG A 10 -0.58 31.65 -11.62
CA ARG A 10 -1.92 31.58 -11.01
C ARG A 10 -3.02 31.37 -12.06
N TYR A 11 -2.75 31.77 -13.30
CA TYR A 11 -3.72 31.70 -14.40
C TYR A 11 -3.13 30.83 -15.53
N VAL A 12 -3.90 29.90 -16.06
CA VAL A 12 -3.48 28.96 -17.12
C VAL A 12 -3.86 29.54 -18.47
N ASP A 13 -3.22 30.63 -18.85
CA ASP A 13 -3.42 31.25 -20.17
C ASP A 13 -2.21 31.04 -21.10
N ASN A 14 -2.37 31.41 -22.36
CA ASN A 14 -1.24 31.44 -23.29
C ASN A 14 -0.19 32.41 -22.78
N LEU A 15 1.05 31.95 -22.60
CA LEU A 15 2.13 32.74 -22.05
C LEU A 15 3.05 33.29 -23.10
N THR A 16 3.49 34.54 -22.92
CA THR A 16 4.48 35.22 -23.77
C THR A 16 5.63 35.72 -22.92
N PHE A 17 6.85 35.46 -23.31
CA PHE A 17 8.06 35.93 -22.64
C PHE A 17 9.15 36.29 -23.66
N CYS A 18 10.10 37.14 -23.25
CA CYS A 18 11.22 37.56 -24.08
C CYS A 18 12.44 36.67 -23.86
N THR A 19 13.24 36.49 -24.93
CA THR A 19 14.45 35.64 -24.90
C THR A 19 15.59 36.24 -25.73
N ILE A 20 16.73 35.55 -25.74
CA ILE A 20 17.89 35.80 -26.64
C ILE A 20 17.91 34.80 -27.79
N ALA A 21 18.67 35.08 -28.86
CA ALA A 21 18.70 34.26 -30.07
C ALA A 21 19.50 32.97 -29.91
N ASP A 22 20.62 33.02 -29.23
CA ASP A 22 21.61 31.95 -29.24
C ASP A 22 21.35 30.86 -28.22
N ASP A 23 20.67 31.20 -27.10
CA ASP A 23 20.27 30.20 -26.08
C ASP A 23 19.11 30.73 -25.25
N LEU A 24 18.53 29.83 -24.42
CA LEU A 24 17.62 30.26 -23.35
C LEU A 24 18.46 30.85 -22.22
N PRO A 25 18.31 32.16 -21.90
CA PRO A 25 19.04 32.71 -20.80
C PRO A 25 18.64 31.96 -19.50
N GLU A 26 19.62 31.64 -18.67
CA GLU A 26 19.38 31.11 -17.35
C GLU A 26 18.79 32.20 -16.42
N THR A 27 17.56 32.63 -16.71
CA THR A 27 16.83 33.56 -15.85
C THR A 27 15.89 32.79 -14.92
N GLU A 28 15.66 33.33 -13.73
CA GLU A 28 14.74 32.73 -12.75
C GLU A 28 13.35 32.45 -13.36
N THR A 29 12.90 33.30 -14.28
CA THR A 29 11.62 33.15 -14.97
C THR A 29 11.63 31.94 -15.89
N ILE A 30 12.70 31.71 -16.65
CA ILE A 30 12.83 30.60 -17.58
C ILE A 30 13.04 29.28 -16.86
N GLU A 31 13.87 29.26 -15.81
CA GLU A 31 14.00 28.08 -14.96
C GLU A 31 12.67 27.70 -14.29
N ALA A 32 11.90 28.67 -13.81
CA ALA A 32 10.59 28.42 -13.23
C ALA A 32 9.58 27.87 -14.27
N LEU A 33 9.63 28.35 -15.51
CA LEU A 33 8.82 27.82 -16.61
C LEU A 33 9.21 26.38 -16.98
N TYR A 34 10.50 26.09 -17.00
CA TYR A 34 11.03 24.74 -17.26
C TYR A 34 10.66 23.74 -16.19
N GLU A 35 10.94 24.05 -14.91
CA GLU A 35 10.61 23.14 -13.80
C GLU A 35 9.11 22.83 -13.69
N ARG A 36 8.27 23.76 -14.12
CA ARG A 36 6.81 23.57 -14.17
C ARG A 36 6.33 22.87 -15.44
N GLY A 37 7.23 22.58 -16.36
CA GLY A 37 6.93 21.87 -17.59
C GLY A 37 6.14 22.69 -18.61
N TYR A 38 6.23 24.02 -18.56
CA TYR A 38 5.69 24.92 -19.58
C TYR A 38 6.61 25.07 -20.79
N ILE A 39 7.91 24.85 -20.60
CA ILE A 39 8.91 24.85 -21.65
C ILE A 39 9.77 23.61 -21.62
N ASN A 40 10.17 23.11 -22.77
CA ASN A 40 11.19 22.09 -22.91
C ASN A 40 12.38 22.73 -23.66
N PRO A 41 13.58 22.86 -23.07
CA PRO A 41 14.73 23.49 -23.69
C PRO A 41 15.08 22.88 -25.04
N MET A 42 15.01 21.55 -25.18
CA MET A 42 15.32 20.86 -26.44
C MET A 42 14.32 21.16 -27.56
N ALA A 43 13.05 21.41 -27.25
CA ALA A 43 12.04 21.73 -28.25
C ALA A 43 12.07 23.20 -28.64
N ILE A 44 12.55 24.09 -27.76
CA ILE A 44 12.56 25.53 -27.98
C ILE A 44 13.74 25.98 -28.84
N ASN A 45 14.87 25.29 -28.80
CA ASN A 45 16.07 25.62 -29.57
C ASN A 45 15.89 25.47 -31.08
N ALA A 46 14.78 24.93 -31.57
CA ALA A 46 14.55 24.66 -32.97
C ALA A 46 13.92 25.84 -33.78
N GLU A 47 13.16 26.75 -33.13
CA GLU A 47 12.19 27.56 -33.91
C GLU A 47 12.38 29.09 -33.94
N ALA A 48 13.14 29.75 -33.06
CA ALA A 48 13.32 31.20 -33.12
C ALA A 48 14.78 31.60 -32.91
N LYS A 49 15.54 31.65 -33.97
CA LYS A 49 16.98 31.97 -33.96
C LYS A 49 17.32 33.38 -34.44
N LYS A 50 16.34 34.19 -34.85
CA LYS A 50 16.60 35.54 -35.36
C LYS A 50 15.97 36.61 -34.45
N ILE A 51 16.72 37.67 -34.23
CA ILE A 51 16.21 38.87 -33.55
C ILE A 51 15.01 39.41 -34.30
N GLY A 52 13.92 39.69 -33.62
CA GLY A 52 12.68 40.17 -34.19
C GLY A 52 11.65 39.09 -34.47
N ASP A 53 11.99 37.82 -34.29
CA ASP A 53 11.06 36.70 -34.51
C ASP A 53 10.28 36.37 -33.23
N ALA A 54 9.06 35.84 -33.45
CA ALA A 54 8.25 35.21 -32.41
C ALA A 54 7.98 33.76 -32.80
N ALA A 55 8.12 32.85 -31.89
CA ALA A 55 7.80 31.42 -32.08
C ALA A 55 6.73 30.99 -31.09
N LEU A 56 5.88 30.03 -31.49
CA LEU A 56 4.81 29.46 -30.67
C LEU A 56 5.04 27.98 -30.50
N THR A 57 5.11 27.55 -29.28
CA THR A 57 5.18 26.13 -28.89
C THR A 57 3.95 25.74 -28.07
N LYS A 58 3.27 24.64 -28.41
CA LYS A 58 2.15 24.11 -27.65
C LYS A 58 2.64 23.12 -26.60
N VAL A 59 2.36 23.41 -25.36
CA VAL A 59 2.71 22.51 -24.21
C VAL A 59 1.43 22.18 -23.47
N ARG A 60 0.98 20.93 -23.55
CA ARG A 60 -0.30 20.48 -22.98
C ARG A 60 -1.48 21.29 -23.50
N LYS A 61 -2.13 22.09 -22.65
CA LYS A 61 -3.29 22.96 -23.00
C LYS A 61 -2.91 24.43 -23.14
N VAL A 62 -1.64 24.79 -23.03
CA VAL A 62 -1.14 26.16 -23.03
C VAL A 62 -0.28 26.40 -24.28
N SER A 63 -0.50 27.52 -24.96
CA SER A 63 0.40 28.00 -26.02
C SER A 63 1.44 28.93 -25.40
N VAL A 64 2.70 28.60 -25.57
CA VAL A 64 3.82 29.39 -25.07
C VAL A 64 4.47 30.11 -26.25
N MET A 65 4.50 31.44 -26.18
CA MET A 65 5.07 32.30 -27.20
C MET A 65 6.39 32.90 -26.73
N ARG A 66 7.40 32.73 -27.53
CA ARG A 66 8.76 33.23 -27.28
C ARG A 66 9.04 34.39 -28.23
N LEU A 67 9.56 35.51 -27.68
CA LEU A 67 9.96 36.68 -28.40
C LEU A 67 11.47 36.85 -28.36
N CYS A 68 12.15 36.74 -29.47
CA CYS A 68 13.60 36.92 -29.56
C CYS A 68 13.96 38.39 -29.70
N VAL A 69 14.32 39.05 -28.60
CA VAL A 69 14.52 40.52 -28.54
C VAL A 69 15.99 40.94 -28.63
N LYS A 70 16.96 40.06 -28.44
CA LYS A 70 18.41 40.34 -28.55
C LYS A 70 19.20 39.07 -28.88
N LYS A 71 20.45 39.23 -29.35
CA LYS A 71 21.29 38.11 -29.77
C LYS A 71 21.98 37.44 -28.58
N TYR A 72 22.70 38.22 -27.79
CA TYR A 72 23.44 37.75 -26.63
C TYR A 72 22.87 38.35 -25.34
N PHE A 73 23.19 37.74 -24.21
CA PHE A 73 22.65 38.17 -22.89
C PHE A 73 23.06 39.62 -22.55
N ASP A 74 24.28 40.02 -22.88
CA ASP A 74 24.84 41.34 -22.58
C ASP A 74 24.43 42.40 -23.60
N ASP A 75 23.76 42.03 -24.72
CA ASP A 75 23.32 42.96 -25.72
C ASP A 75 22.23 43.90 -25.20
N THR A 76 22.19 45.12 -25.75
CA THR A 76 21.11 46.05 -25.48
C THR A 76 19.91 45.75 -26.34
N VAL A 77 18.73 45.61 -25.75
CA VAL A 77 17.48 45.46 -26.52
C VAL A 77 17.16 46.74 -27.28
N LEU A 78 17.08 46.64 -28.59
CA LEU A 78 16.78 47.81 -29.46
C LEU A 78 15.26 47.98 -29.63
N ARG A 79 14.79 49.24 -29.69
CA ARG A 79 13.38 49.57 -29.95
C ARG A 79 12.84 48.98 -31.25
N SER A 80 13.67 48.94 -32.28
CA SER A 80 13.34 48.37 -33.60
C SER A 80 13.04 46.85 -33.47
N ASP A 81 13.78 46.15 -32.64
CA ASP A 81 13.67 44.71 -32.52
C ASP A 81 12.45 44.34 -31.66
N ILE A 82 12.12 45.15 -30.66
CA ILE A 82 10.85 45.02 -29.94
C ILE A 82 9.67 45.14 -30.92
N LYS A 83 9.67 46.12 -31.81
CA LYS A 83 8.59 46.29 -32.80
C LYS A 83 8.48 45.10 -33.75
N LYS A 84 9.61 44.58 -34.27
CA LYS A 84 9.62 43.39 -35.13
C LYS A 84 9.02 42.18 -34.42
N CYS A 85 9.45 41.91 -33.18
CA CYS A 85 8.91 40.81 -32.36
C CYS A 85 7.39 40.92 -32.15
N LEU A 86 6.89 42.14 -31.88
CA LEU A 86 5.46 42.37 -31.66
C LEU A 86 4.63 42.22 -32.93
N ILE A 87 5.18 42.57 -34.10
CA ILE A 87 4.54 42.32 -35.40
C ILE A 87 4.47 40.81 -35.66
N SER A 88 5.57 40.09 -35.41
CA SER A 88 5.61 38.63 -35.53
C SER A 88 4.63 37.96 -34.57
N LEU A 89 4.59 38.42 -33.33
CA LEU A 89 3.60 37.96 -32.34
C LEU A 89 2.17 38.15 -32.80
N LYS A 90 1.84 39.33 -33.37
CA LYS A 90 0.51 39.61 -33.91
C LYS A 90 0.11 38.57 -34.96
N GLY A 91 1.03 38.20 -35.86
CA GLY A 91 0.82 37.15 -36.85
C GLY A 91 0.48 35.80 -36.21
N LEU A 92 1.23 35.39 -35.17
CA LEU A 92 0.99 34.16 -34.45
C LEU A 92 -0.37 34.16 -33.71
N VAL A 93 -0.73 35.27 -33.09
CA VAL A 93 -2.01 35.43 -32.37
C VAL A 93 -3.19 35.27 -33.32
N VAL A 94 -3.13 35.88 -34.48
CA VAL A 94 -4.18 35.79 -35.51
C VAL A 94 -4.26 34.38 -36.08
N ALA A 95 -3.12 33.83 -36.51
CA ALA A 95 -3.05 32.50 -37.12
C ALA A 95 -3.57 31.38 -36.17
N ASN A 96 -3.33 31.49 -34.84
CA ASN A 96 -3.75 30.52 -33.86
C ASN A 96 -5.06 30.89 -33.15
N ARG A 97 -5.73 31.97 -33.55
CA ARG A 97 -7.00 32.47 -32.98
C ARG A 97 -6.99 32.60 -31.47
N LEU A 98 -5.88 33.08 -30.90
CA LEU A 98 -5.72 33.23 -29.46
C LEU A 98 -6.60 34.39 -28.96
N ARG A 99 -7.33 34.17 -27.87
CA ARG A 99 -8.23 35.19 -27.26
C ARG A 99 -7.67 35.78 -25.98
N GLN A 100 -6.74 35.07 -25.33
CA GLN A 100 -6.13 35.47 -24.07
C GLN A 100 -4.62 35.28 -24.15
N ILE A 101 -3.85 36.25 -23.69
CA ILE A 101 -2.38 36.23 -23.69
C ILE A 101 -1.89 36.78 -22.37
N GLY A 102 -1.03 36.04 -21.68
CA GLY A 102 -0.27 36.49 -20.52
C GLY A 102 1.15 36.89 -20.93
N VAL A 103 1.57 38.10 -20.66
CA VAL A 103 2.92 38.59 -20.93
C VAL A 103 3.71 38.70 -19.64
N ILE A 104 4.81 37.97 -19.57
CA ILE A 104 5.68 37.91 -18.39
C ILE A 104 6.79 38.97 -18.56
N ARG A 105 6.93 39.84 -17.55
CA ARG A 105 8.07 40.76 -17.45
C ARG A 105 9.27 40.01 -16.89
N ASP A 106 10.37 40.02 -17.65
CA ASP A 106 11.67 39.53 -17.18
C ASP A 106 12.66 40.70 -17.10
N LEU A 107 13.06 41.07 -15.88
CA LEU A 107 13.98 42.19 -15.63
C LEU A 107 15.43 41.89 -16.05
N ALA A 108 15.79 40.62 -16.18
CA ALA A 108 17.09 40.20 -16.68
C ALA A 108 17.23 40.41 -18.16
N ILE A 109 16.11 40.41 -18.92
CA ILE A 109 16.10 40.59 -20.35
C ILE A 109 15.90 42.04 -20.77
N MET A 110 14.97 42.75 -20.11
CA MET A 110 14.62 44.16 -20.40
C MET A 110 14.59 44.99 -19.15
N ASN A 111 15.27 46.16 -19.15
CA ASN A 111 15.16 47.14 -18.08
C ASN A 111 13.78 47.83 -18.06
N LEU A 112 13.52 48.62 -17.03
CA LEU A 112 12.22 49.28 -16.88
C LEU A 112 11.82 50.18 -18.06
N ALA A 113 12.75 50.93 -18.61
CA ALA A 113 12.47 51.85 -19.74
C ALA A 113 12.13 51.05 -21.03
N GLN A 114 12.85 49.97 -21.30
CA GLN A 114 12.58 49.08 -22.39
C GLN A 114 11.24 48.37 -22.23
N TRP A 115 10.91 47.93 -21.02
CA TRP A 115 9.62 47.34 -20.68
C TRP A 115 8.45 48.31 -20.89
N LEU A 116 8.55 49.55 -20.44
CA LEU A 116 7.50 50.54 -20.65
C LEU A 116 7.28 50.80 -22.16
N TYR A 117 8.35 50.89 -22.92
CA TYR A 117 8.27 51.00 -24.37
C TYR A 117 7.65 49.76 -25.02
N PHE A 118 8.01 48.55 -24.53
CA PHE A 118 7.41 47.30 -24.99
C PHE A 118 5.89 47.31 -24.77
N VAL A 119 5.42 47.69 -23.58
CA VAL A 119 3.98 47.76 -23.27
C VAL A 119 3.24 48.74 -24.14
N GLU A 120 3.82 49.93 -24.35
CA GLU A 120 3.25 50.93 -25.24
C GLU A 120 3.10 50.43 -26.70
N GLN A 121 4.14 49.87 -27.26
CA GLN A 121 4.12 49.30 -28.59
C GLN A 121 3.21 48.07 -28.69
N PHE A 122 3.13 47.27 -27.65
CA PHE A 122 2.23 46.13 -27.56
C PHE A 122 0.76 46.58 -27.69
N GLU A 123 0.39 47.63 -26.93
CA GLU A 123 -0.94 48.23 -26.99
C GLU A 123 -1.25 48.81 -28.39
N GLU A 124 -0.32 49.49 -29.03
CA GLU A 124 -0.47 50.08 -30.37
C GLU A 124 -0.66 49.01 -31.44
N ILE A 125 0.23 48.00 -31.49
CA ILE A 125 0.26 46.99 -32.55
C ILE A 125 -0.92 46.02 -32.48
N LEU A 126 -1.36 45.66 -31.28
CA LEU A 126 -2.45 44.70 -31.06
C LEU A 126 -3.82 45.35 -30.77
N LYS A 127 -3.93 46.70 -30.86
CA LYS A 127 -5.14 47.47 -30.58
C LYS A 127 -6.40 46.96 -31.27
N ASN A 128 -6.27 46.50 -32.51
CA ASN A 128 -7.39 46.08 -33.35
C ASN A 128 -7.78 44.60 -33.16
N LEU A 129 -7.10 43.85 -32.28
CA LEU A 129 -7.41 42.46 -31.99
C LEU A 129 -8.33 42.36 -30.75
N LYS A 130 -9.41 41.57 -30.88
CA LYS A 130 -10.31 41.26 -29.74
C LYS A 130 -9.66 40.24 -28.82
N ILE A 131 -8.58 40.62 -28.14
CA ILE A 131 -7.85 39.76 -27.20
C ILE A 131 -7.79 40.39 -25.82
N THR A 132 -7.80 39.53 -24.80
CA THR A 132 -7.53 39.93 -23.41
C THR A 132 -6.03 39.76 -23.18
N VAL A 133 -5.35 40.81 -22.77
CA VAL A 133 -3.92 40.79 -22.45
C VAL A 133 -3.73 41.07 -20.98
N THR A 134 -2.97 40.21 -20.31
CA THR A 134 -2.61 40.36 -18.92
C THR A 134 -1.09 40.50 -18.81
N PHE A 135 -0.61 41.62 -18.27
CA PHE A 135 0.81 41.83 -18.00
C PHE A 135 1.11 41.43 -16.57
N TYR A 136 2.01 40.46 -16.39
CA TYR A 136 2.47 39.99 -15.10
C TYR A 136 3.76 40.70 -14.72
N THR A 137 3.70 41.49 -13.66
CA THR A 137 4.82 42.34 -13.21
C THR A 137 5.46 41.87 -11.91
N ASN A 138 4.86 40.91 -11.26
CA ASN A 138 5.38 40.39 -9.97
C ASN A 138 6.48 39.36 -10.20
N THR A 139 7.65 39.61 -9.66
CA THR A 139 8.75 38.66 -9.59
C THR A 139 8.53 37.69 -8.44
N LEU A 140 8.84 36.42 -8.66
CA LEU A 140 8.90 35.44 -7.57
C LEU A 140 9.96 35.86 -6.55
N VAL A 141 9.67 35.69 -5.27
CA VAL A 141 10.67 35.94 -4.23
C VAL A 141 11.63 34.76 -4.18
N VAL A 142 12.92 35.05 -4.40
CA VAL A 142 13.99 34.06 -4.22
C VAL A 142 14.51 34.16 -2.79
N PRO A 143 14.14 33.24 -1.90
CA PRO A 143 14.61 33.29 -0.51
C PRO A 143 16.07 32.85 -0.44
N PRO A 144 16.91 33.50 0.39
CA PRO A 144 18.27 33.05 0.64
C PRO A 144 18.25 31.63 1.22
N VAL A 145 19.34 30.88 1.02
CA VAL A 145 19.43 29.42 1.30
C VAL A 145 19.01 29.09 2.74
N ASP A 146 19.44 29.89 3.71
CA ASP A 146 19.11 29.73 5.13
C ASP A 146 17.62 29.88 5.44
N ARG A 147 16.87 30.62 4.62
CA ARG A 147 15.42 30.86 4.80
C ARG A 147 14.54 29.84 4.08
N ARG A 148 15.05 29.10 3.07
CA ARG A 148 14.27 28.13 2.30
C ARG A 148 13.58 27.08 3.17
N PHE A 149 14.31 26.54 4.14
CA PHE A 149 13.76 25.58 5.10
C PHE A 149 12.60 26.16 5.92
N LYS A 150 12.73 27.41 6.37
CA LYS A 150 11.68 28.11 7.14
C LYS A 150 10.42 28.32 6.30
N VAL A 151 10.58 28.71 5.04
CA VAL A 151 9.46 28.86 4.10
C VAL A 151 8.73 27.51 3.92
N ILE A 152 9.44 26.42 3.65
CA ILE A 152 8.82 25.11 3.49
C ILE A 152 8.08 24.71 4.77
N LYS A 153 8.71 24.91 5.92
CA LYS A 153 8.13 24.59 7.24
C LYS A 153 6.82 25.34 7.46
N GLU A 154 6.79 26.62 7.20
CA GLU A 154 5.60 27.45 7.35
C GLU A 154 4.46 26.96 6.45
N TYR A 155 4.72 26.70 5.18
CA TYR A 155 3.71 26.24 4.22
C TYR A 155 3.25 24.79 4.44
N HIS A 156 4.01 23.99 5.19
CA HIS A 156 3.69 22.59 5.45
C HIS A 156 3.15 22.35 6.86
N GLU A 157 3.82 22.85 7.91
CA GLU A 157 3.55 22.51 9.31
C GLU A 157 2.59 23.49 10.01
N SER A 158 2.40 24.71 9.47
CA SER A 158 1.45 25.64 10.06
C SER A 158 0.03 25.07 10.03
N THR A 159 -0.86 25.59 10.88
CA THR A 159 -2.28 25.19 10.90
C THR A 159 -2.94 25.36 9.54
N VAL A 160 -2.60 26.44 8.82
CA VAL A 160 -3.06 26.68 7.45
C VAL A 160 -2.35 25.75 6.46
N GLY A 161 -1.09 25.39 6.69
CA GLY A 161 -0.30 24.43 5.90
C GLY A 161 -0.93 23.04 5.94
N GLY A 162 -1.37 22.59 7.12
CA GLY A 162 -2.19 21.41 7.34
C GLY A 162 -1.51 20.12 6.90
N HIS A 163 -0.19 20.05 6.97
CA HIS A 163 0.61 18.88 6.60
C HIS A 163 0.23 18.24 5.24
N ARG A 164 0.00 19.09 4.22
CA ARG A 164 -0.39 18.60 2.88
C ARG A 164 0.76 17.82 2.22
N GLY A 165 0.43 16.97 1.25
CA GLY A 165 1.43 16.19 0.49
C GLY A 165 2.33 17.07 -0.39
N ILE A 166 3.43 16.48 -0.90
CA ILE A 166 4.49 17.13 -1.67
C ILE A 166 3.95 18.09 -2.73
N ASN A 167 3.09 17.61 -3.65
CA ASN A 167 2.58 18.43 -4.76
C ASN A 167 1.74 19.62 -4.26
N LYS A 168 0.91 19.43 -3.22
CA LYS A 168 0.07 20.53 -2.69
C LYS A 168 0.92 21.57 -1.96
N THR A 169 1.93 21.15 -1.19
CA THR A 169 2.87 22.07 -0.52
C THR A 169 3.70 22.82 -1.55
N TYR A 170 4.30 22.13 -2.51
CA TYR A 170 5.07 22.73 -3.60
C TYR A 170 4.24 23.78 -4.37
N ASN A 171 3.03 23.41 -4.82
CA ASN A 171 2.19 24.33 -5.62
C ASN A 171 1.75 25.57 -4.84
N ARG A 172 1.69 25.50 -3.51
CA ARG A 172 1.40 26.67 -2.68
C ARG A 172 2.60 27.59 -2.57
N ILE A 173 3.78 27.03 -2.28
CA ILE A 173 5.04 27.81 -2.20
C ILE A 173 5.34 28.44 -3.55
N ALA A 174 5.18 27.67 -4.62
CA ALA A 174 5.49 28.10 -5.97
C ALA A 174 4.61 29.23 -6.52
N LYS A 175 3.62 29.70 -5.78
CA LYS A 175 2.84 30.90 -6.11
C LYS A 175 3.60 32.20 -5.78
N ASP A 176 4.41 32.15 -4.74
CA ASP A 176 5.03 33.33 -4.17
C ASP A 176 6.56 33.26 -4.18
N TYR A 177 7.12 32.02 -4.20
CA TYR A 177 8.57 31.78 -4.10
C TYR A 177 9.08 30.90 -5.25
N TYR A 178 10.35 31.10 -5.57
CA TYR A 178 11.12 30.26 -6.46
C TYR A 178 12.56 30.12 -5.98
N TRP A 179 13.16 28.94 -6.14
CA TRP A 179 14.60 28.68 -6.10
C TRP A 179 14.92 27.39 -6.84
N ARG A 180 16.17 27.30 -7.33
CA ARG A 180 16.67 26.10 -8.01
C ARG A 180 16.55 24.88 -7.08
N ASN A 181 16.04 23.75 -7.59
CA ASN A 181 15.78 22.51 -6.85
C ASN A 181 14.69 22.62 -5.74
N MET A 182 13.79 23.60 -5.82
CA MET A 182 12.72 23.77 -4.84
C MET A 182 11.86 22.52 -4.67
N ARG A 183 11.55 21.78 -5.74
CA ARG A 183 10.72 20.58 -5.67
C ARG A 183 11.42 19.41 -4.96
N PRO A 184 12.69 19.09 -5.20
CA PRO A 184 13.47 18.17 -4.36
C PRO A 184 13.50 18.57 -2.88
N ASP A 185 13.72 19.85 -2.55
CA ASP A 185 13.77 20.34 -1.17
C ASP A 185 12.43 20.15 -0.45
N VAL A 186 11.33 20.55 -1.10
CA VAL A 186 9.97 20.34 -0.58
C VAL A 186 9.67 18.84 -0.40
N ARG A 187 10.11 18.00 -1.35
CA ARG A 187 9.96 16.55 -1.25
C ARG A 187 10.69 15.99 -0.05
N GLN A 188 11.95 16.35 0.13
CA GLN A 188 12.79 15.90 1.24
C GLN A 188 12.17 16.33 2.57
N PHE A 189 11.75 17.57 2.69
CA PHE A 189 11.11 18.11 3.91
C PHE A 189 9.83 17.34 4.25
N VAL A 190 8.91 17.20 3.29
CA VAL A 190 7.60 16.56 3.53
C VAL A 190 7.75 15.08 3.87
N LEU A 191 8.69 14.38 3.24
CA LEU A 191 8.99 12.98 3.56
C LEU A 191 9.61 12.82 4.94
N GLY A 192 10.48 13.76 5.36
CA GLY A 192 11.12 13.75 6.68
C GLY A 192 10.24 14.28 7.81
N CYS A 193 9.09 14.86 7.55
CA CYS A 193 8.21 15.40 8.58
C CYS A 193 7.71 14.30 9.53
N ALA A 194 8.11 14.35 10.80
CA ALA A 194 7.79 13.36 11.83
C ALA A 194 6.27 13.18 12.03
N SER A 195 5.51 14.27 12.05
CA SER A 195 4.05 14.22 12.15
C SER A 195 3.40 13.51 10.96
N CYS A 196 3.89 13.74 9.73
CA CYS A 196 3.40 13.04 8.56
C CYS A 196 3.78 11.56 8.58
N GLN A 197 4.98 11.22 9.04
CA GLN A 197 5.45 9.83 9.11
C GLN A 197 4.69 9.02 10.16
N THR A 198 4.34 9.60 11.30
CA THR A 198 3.62 8.88 12.37
C THR A 198 2.11 8.82 12.14
N LYS A 199 1.50 9.90 11.60
CA LYS A 199 0.03 10.01 11.53
C LYS A 199 -0.59 9.58 10.20
N LYS A 200 0.18 9.58 9.09
CA LYS A 200 -0.37 9.22 7.77
C LYS A 200 -0.19 7.74 7.45
N LEU A 201 -1.29 7.08 7.08
CA LEU A 201 -1.23 5.73 6.54
C LEU A 201 -0.54 5.71 5.16
N VAL A 202 0.29 4.70 4.95
CA VAL A 202 0.86 4.42 3.63
C VAL A 202 -0.23 3.82 2.76
N ARG A 203 -0.52 4.45 1.61
CA ARG A 203 -1.58 3.98 0.68
C ARG A 203 -1.24 2.62 0.06
N VAL A 204 0.02 2.42 -0.29
CA VAL A 204 0.51 1.14 -0.84
C VAL A 204 1.33 0.48 0.27
N LYS A 205 0.71 -0.46 0.97
CA LYS A 205 1.36 -1.23 2.04
C LYS A 205 2.41 -2.16 1.44
N THR A 206 3.47 -2.41 2.18
CA THR A 206 4.39 -3.53 1.89
C THR A 206 3.60 -4.82 2.00
N LYS A 207 3.75 -5.71 1.05
CA LYS A 207 3.12 -7.03 1.02
C LYS A 207 4.14 -8.02 0.48
N GLN A 208 4.68 -8.85 1.37
CA GLN A 208 5.67 -9.86 1.01
C GLN A 208 5.04 -11.01 0.22
N ALA A 209 5.88 -11.75 -0.50
CA ALA A 209 5.45 -12.94 -1.20
C ALA A 209 4.97 -14.01 -0.21
N LEU A 210 4.00 -14.83 -0.63
CA LEU A 210 3.44 -15.90 0.20
C LEU A 210 4.48 -17.00 0.44
N LEU A 211 4.70 -17.34 1.70
CA LEU A 211 5.50 -18.51 2.07
C LEU A 211 4.63 -19.77 2.01
N ILE A 212 5.13 -20.79 1.29
CA ILE A 212 4.48 -22.10 1.24
C ILE A 212 4.84 -22.86 2.52
N THR A 213 3.83 -23.25 3.27
CA THR A 213 3.99 -24.06 4.49
C THR A 213 4.11 -25.54 4.13
N ASP A 214 4.83 -26.31 4.97
CA ASP A 214 4.95 -27.75 4.82
C ASP A 214 3.59 -28.45 4.83
N THR A 215 3.49 -29.58 4.12
CA THR A 215 2.32 -30.46 4.14
C THR A 215 2.69 -31.68 4.98
N PRO A 216 1.92 -32.00 6.05
CA PRO A 216 2.17 -33.19 6.86
C PRO A 216 2.09 -34.47 6.04
N SER A 217 2.79 -35.51 6.47
CA SER A 217 2.82 -36.81 5.80
C SER A 217 1.75 -37.78 6.30
N ARG A 218 1.26 -37.57 7.52
CA ARG A 218 0.25 -38.46 8.15
C ARG A 218 -0.84 -37.63 8.85
N PRO A 219 -2.04 -38.24 9.01
CA PRO A 219 -3.13 -37.60 9.73
C PRO A 219 -2.73 -37.24 11.15
N PHE A 220 -3.18 -36.10 11.62
CA PHE A 220 -2.96 -35.57 12.96
C PHE A 220 -1.50 -35.30 13.36
N GLU A 221 -0.55 -35.41 12.43
CA GLU A 221 0.81 -34.93 12.64
C GLU A 221 0.80 -33.44 12.99
N LYS A 222 -0.01 -32.66 12.30
CA LYS A 222 -0.16 -31.22 12.52
C LYS A 222 -1.62 -30.80 12.48
N ILE A 223 -2.10 -30.22 13.58
CA ILE A 223 -3.46 -29.69 13.67
C ILE A 223 -3.45 -28.17 13.89
N SER A 224 -4.52 -27.50 13.46
CA SER A 224 -4.83 -26.13 13.85
C SER A 224 -5.99 -26.11 14.82
N ILE A 225 -5.92 -25.24 15.80
CA ILE A 225 -7.03 -24.97 16.72
C ILE A 225 -7.37 -23.48 16.72
N ASP A 226 -8.66 -23.19 16.83
CA ASP A 226 -9.16 -21.83 16.94
C ASP A 226 -10.49 -21.77 17.70
N LEU A 227 -10.81 -20.64 18.34
CA LEU A 227 -12.07 -20.41 19.03
C LEU A 227 -12.96 -19.48 18.20
N TYR A 228 -14.06 -20.03 17.72
CA TYR A 228 -15.11 -19.26 17.04
C TYR A 228 -16.10 -18.70 18.04
N GLY A 229 -16.25 -17.40 18.10
CA GLY A 229 -17.18 -16.73 19.01
C GLY A 229 -16.67 -15.37 19.52
N PRO A 230 -17.31 -14.73 20.50
CA PRO A 230 -18.52 -15.21 21.16
C PRO A 230 -19.76 -15.18 20.24
N ILE A 231 -20.60 -16.22 20.37
CA ILE A 231 -21.91 -16.27 19.72
C ILE A 231 -22.87 -15.45 20.58
N ASN A 232 -23.55 -14.49 19.96
CA ASN A 232 -24.35 -13.50 20.68
C ASN A 232 -25.46 -14.10 21.55
N THR A 233 -26.01 -15.26 21.13
CA THR A 233 -27.00 -15.99 21.91
C THR A 233 -26.35 -17.23 22.48
N PRO A 234 -26.14 -17.32 23.82
CA PRO A 234 -25.67 -18.54 24.45
C PRO A 234 -26.61 -19.71 24.13
N SER A 235 -26.03 -20.92 24.04
CA SER A 235 -26.86 -22.12 23.87
C SER A 235 -27.65 -22.45 25.17
N ALA A 236 -28.62 -23.33 25.03
CA ALA A 236 -29.39 -23.83 26.20
C ALA A 236 -28.50 -24.42 27.31
N TYR A 237 -27.29 -24.88 26.96
CA TYR A 237 -26.30 -25.39 27.92
C TYR A 237 -25.29 -24.31 28.36
N GLY A 238 -25.50 -23.04 28.00
CA GLY A 238 -24.63 -21.92 28.38
C GLY A 238 -23.36 -21.80 27.54
N ASN A 239 -23.26 -22.52 26.42
CA ASN A 239 -22.10 -22.40 25.53
C ASN A 239 -22.14 -21.09 24.75
N THR A 240 -20.99 -20.43 24.61
CA THR A 240 -20.85 -19.16 23.88
C THR A 240 -19.80 -19.21 22.79
N HIS A 241 -18.96 -20.25 22.77
CA HIS A 241 -17.88 -20.43 21.79
C HIS A 241 -17.87 -21.84 21.23
N ILE A 242 -17.19 -22.01 20.10
CA ILE A 242 -16.93 -23.31 19.49
C ILE A 242 -15.42 -23.46 19.33
N LEU A 243 -14.82 -24.46 19.98
CA LEU A 243 -13.46 -24.87 19.70
C LEU A 243 -13.46 -25.65 18.41
N SER A 244 -12.73 -25.15 17.43
CA SER A 244 -12.55 -25.76 16.10
C SER A 244 -11.18 -26.36 16.02
N ILE A 245 -11.09 -27.63 15.62
CA ILE A 245 -9.85 -28.39 15.47
C ILE A 245 -9.83 -28.92 14.05
N GLN A 246 -8.76 -28.66 13.29
CA GLN A 246 -8.63 -29.14 11.91
C GLN A 246 -7.28 -29.79 11.66
N ASP A 247 -7.30 -31.00 11.10
CA ASP A 247 -6.10 -31.68 10.61
C ASP A 247 -5.57 -31.04 9.31
N TRP A 248 -4.26 -30.89 9.21
CA TRP A 248 -3.63 -30.24 8.07
C TRP A 248 -3.57 -31.12 6.81
N LEU A 249 -3.46 -32.44 6.97
CA LEU A 249 -3.41 -33.35 5.82
C LEU A 249 -4.81 -33.67 5.29
N THR A 250 -5.65 -34.24 6.13
CA THR A 250 -6.97 -34.75 5.70
C THR A 250 -8.04 -33.66 5.62
N LYS A 251 -7.83 -32.52 6.27
CA LYS A 251 -8.81 -31.44 6.50
C LYS A 251 -9.96 -31.88 7.43
N TYR A 252 -9.85 -33.01 8.08
CA TYR A 252 -10.83 -33.48 9.04
C TYR A 252 -11.01 -32.48 10.16
N ILE A 253 -12.27 -32.17 10.49
CA ILE A 253 -12.60 -31.23 11.56
C ILE A 253 -13.25 -31.91 12.75
N VAL A 254 -13.01 -31.35 13.94
CA VAL A 254 -13.75 -31.62 15.16
C VAL A 254 -14.24 -30.31 15.72
N LEU A 255 -15.52 -30.20 16.06
CA LEU A 255 -16.14 -29.04 16.65
C LEU A 255 -16.60 -29.37 18.07
N ALA A 256 -16.22 -28.54 19.03
CA ALA A 256 -16.59 -28.70 20.43
C ALA A 256 -17.21 -27.42 20.99
N PRO A 257 -18.43 -27.46 21.54
CA PRO A 257 -19.01 -26.30 22.20
C PRO A 257 -18.27 -26.04 23.51
N VAL A 258 -18.07 -24.76 23.84
CA VAL A 258 -17.33 -24.27 25.01
C VAL A 258 -18.11 -23.11 25.64
N GLN A 259 -18.25 -23.14 26.96
CA GLN A 259 -19.01 -22.08 27.68
C GLN A 259 -18.26 -20.76 27.69
N ARG A 260 -16.95 -20.79 27.93
CA ARG A 260 -16.09 -19.59 28.04
C ARG A 260 -14.79 -19.78 27.27
N ALA A 261 -14.26 -18.71 26.72
CA ALA A 261 -12.93 -18.70 26.08
C ALA A 261 -11.82 -18.69 27.15
N THR A 262 -11.83 -19.63 28.10
CA THR A 262 -10.78 -19.79 29.09
C THR A 262 -9.79 -20.88 28.70
N ALA A 263 -8.60 -20.83 29.27
CA ALA A 263 -7.56 -21.82 29.04
C ALA A 263 -7.99 -23.23 29.45
N GLU A 264 -8.58 -23.33 30.64
CA GLU A 264 -8.99 -24.61 31.22
C GLU A 264 -10.05 -25.29 30.39
N GLU A 265 -11.08 -24.54 29.96
CA GLU A 265 -12.15 -25.08 29.13
C GLU A 265 -11.65 -25.48 27.73
N THR A 266 -10.75 -24.68 27.16
CA THR A 266 -10.13 -25.01 25.87
C THR A 266 -9.29 -26.28 25.94
N VAL A 267 -8.45 -26.42 26.97
CA VAL A 267 -7.63 -27.62 27.20
C VAL A 267 -8.52 -28.84 27.43
N ARG A 268 -9.55 -28.71 28.27
CA ARG A 268 -10.49 -29.78 28.56
C ARG A 268 -11.22 -30.24 27.30
N ALA A 269 -11.76 -29.30 26.52
CA ALA A 269 -12.43 -29.61 25.26
C ALA A 269 -11.48 -30.31 24.25
N LEU A 270 -10.21 -29.87 24.16
CA LEU A 270 -9.20 -30.50 23.32
C LEU A 270 -8.91 -31.94 23.76
N ILE A 271 -8.80 -32.20 25.07
CA ILE A 271 -8.60 -33.56 25.60
C ILE A 271 -9.84 -34.41 25.31
N ASP A 272 -11.02 -33.93 25.74
CA ASP A 272 -12.26 -34.72 25.71
C ASP A 272 -12.76 -35.04 24.29
N LYS A 273 -12.58 -34.12 23.36
CA LYS A 273 -13.14 -34.20 22.00
C LYS A 273 -12.15 -34.58 20.94
N PHE A 274 -10.85 -34.48 21.21
CA PHE A 274 -9.83 -34.80 20.20
C PHE A 274 -8.80 -35.82 20.72
N ILE A 275 -8.02 -35.48 21.76
CA ILE A 275 -6.90 -36.32 22.17
C ILE A 275 -7.37 -37.72 22.60
N SER A 276 -8.50 -37.82 23.29
CA SER A 276 -9.10 -39.09 23.74
C SER A 276 -9.50 -40.03 22.60
N TYR A 277 -9.76 -39.50 21.43
CA TYR A 277 -10.20 -40.29 20.24
C TYR A 277 -9.09 -40.55 19.24
N PHE A 278 -8.20 -39.59 19.04
CA PHE A 278 -7.23 -39.60 17.95
C PHE A 278 -5.78 -39.63 18.42
N GLY A 279 -5.53 -39.50 19.71
CA GLY A 279 -4.20 -39.31 20.27
C GLY A 279 -3.71 -37.86 20.20
N ALA A 280 -2.54 -37.61 20.76
CA ALA A 280 -1.93 -36.29 20.77
C ALA A 280 -1.27 -35.97 19.43
N PRO A 281 -1.43 -34.76 18.88
CA PRO A 281 -0.73 -34.34 17.66
C PRO A 281 0.76 -34.10 17.95
N GLU A 282 1.60 -34.17 16.93
CA GLU A 282 3.00 -33.79 17.08
C GLU A 282 3.14 -32.25 17.11
N LYS A 283 2.34 -31.55 16.29
CA LYS A 283 2.38 -30.10 16.15
C LYS A 283 1.00 -29.49 16.29
N LEU A 284 0.91 -28.46 17.14
CA LEU A 284 -0.33 -27.73 17.39
C LEU A 284 -0.15 -26.28 16.98
N LEU A 285 -0.88 -25.82 15.97
CA LEU A 285 -0.93 -24.44 15.53
C LEU A 285 -2.14 -23.74 16.16
N SER A 286 -1.90 -22.60 16.79
CA SER A 286 -2.96 -21.70 17.30
C SER A 286 -2.59 -20.25 17.02
N ASP A 287 -3.55 -19.35 17.16
CA ASP A 287 -3.26 -17.93 17.25
C ASP A 287 -2.56 -17.59 18.58
N ARG A 288 -2.24 -16.32 18.78
CA ARG A 288 -1.62 -15.82 20.01
C ARG A 288 -2.65 -15.31 21.04
N GLY A 289 -3.88 -15.77 20.96
CA GLY A 289 -4.91 -15.44 21.94
C GLY A 289 -4.52 -15.91 23.35
N THR A 290 -4.92 -15.18 24.36
CA THR A 290 -4.61 -15.48 25.76
C THR A 290 -5.11 -16.86 26.22
N HIS A 291 -6.18 -17.34 25.59
CA HIS A 291 -6.76 -18.68 25.80
C HIS A 291 -5.88 -19.82 25.25
N PHE A 292 -4.91 -19.54 24.36
CA PHE A 292 -3.92 -20.51 23.87
C PHE A 292 -2.51 -20.27 24.43
N MET A 293 -2.19 -19.02 24.79
CA MET A 293 -0.87 -18.62 25.30
C MET A 293 -0.88 -18.54 26.83
N ASN A 294 -1.03 -19.67 27.50
CA ASN A 294 -1.16 -19.76 28.95
C ASN A 294 -0.49 -21.03 29.51
N LYS A 295 -0.32 -21.07 30.84
CA LYS A 295 0.35 -22.17 31.55
C LYS A 295 -0.34 -23.53 31.35
N SER A 296 -1.67 -23.58 31.34
CA SER A 296 -2.41 -24.85 31.18
C SER A 296 -2.16 -25.49 29.81
N MET A 297 -2.14 -24.69 28.73
CA MET A 297 -1.83 -25.16 27.40
C MET A 297 -0.33 -25.53 27.23
N GLU A 298 0.56 -24.82 27.91
CA GLU A 298 1.99 -25.16 27.95
C GLU A 298 2.22 -26.49 28.71
N GLU A 299 1.55 -26.72 29.81
CA GLU A 299 1.59 -27.96 30.56
C GLU A 299 1.07 -29.15 29.77
N LEU A 300 -0.08 -28.99 29.09
CA LEU A 300 -0.62 -29.99 28.17
C LEU A 300 0.42 -30.35 27.09
N ALA A 301 0.99 -29.34 26.45
CA ALA A 301 1.99 -29.50 25.38
C ALA A 301 3.24 -30.24 25.91
N ARG A 302 3.69 -29.92 27.12
CA ARG A 302 4.81 -30.59 27.77
C ARG A 302 4.51 -32.06 28.12
N LEU A 303 3.33 -32.36 28.68
CA LEU A 303 2.93 -33.71 29.04
C LEU A 303 2.80 -34.64 27.83
N PHE A 304 2.20 -34.15 26.78
CA PHE A 304 1.98 -34.94 25.55
C PHE A 304 3.09 -34.74 24.49
N LYS A 305 4.16 -34.02 24.82
CA LYS A 305 5.30 -33.73 23.91
C LYS A 305 4.85 -33.07 22.58
N ILE A 306 3.89 -32.17 22.65
CA ILE A 306 3.34 -31.45 21.49
C ILE A 306 4.21 -30.21 21.22
N GLU A 307 4.68 -30.05 19.98
CA GLU A 307 5.33 -28.83 19.52
C GLU A 307 4.27 -27.72 19.26
N LYS A 308 4.22 -26.71 20.13
CA LYS A 308 3.35 -25.56 19.92
C LYS A 308 3.95 -24.61 18.89
N ILE A 309 3.19 -24.36 17.83
CA ILE A 309 3.53 -23.39 16.79
C ILE A 309 2.56 -22.21 16.93
N GLY A 310 3.02 -21.11 17.53
CA GLY A 310 2.26 -19.88 17.52
C GLY A 310 2.24 -19.30 16.10
N SER A 311 1.07 -18.95 15.55
CA SER A 311 1.04 -18.14 14.35
C SER A 311 1.79 -16.85 14.63
N THR A 312 2.76 -16.47 13.78
CA THR A 312 3.39 -15.16 13.94
C THR A 312 2.27 -14.13 13.85
N ALA A 313 2.26 -13.18 14.79
CA ALA A 313 1.32 -12.08 14.73
C ALA A 313 1.37 -11.52 13.30
N PHE A 314 0.23 -11.67 12.54
CA PHE A 314 0.09 -11.12 11.20
C PHE A 314 0.46 -11.99 9.97
N HIS A 315 0.54 -13.32 10.15
CA HIS A 315 0.36 -14.24 9.04
C HIS A 315 -1.05 -14.87 9.12
N PRO A 316 -2.11 -14.14 8.72
CA PRO A 316 -3.47 -14.68 8.69
C PRO A 316 -3.59 -15.91 7.77
N GLN A 317 -2.62 -16.08 6.89
CA GLN A 317 -2.56 -17.20 5.94
C GLN A 317 -2.28 -18.55 6.59
N SER A 318 -1.63 -18.58 7.76
CA SER A 318 -1.42 -19.82 8.52
C SER A 318 -2.74 -20.36 9.08
N ASN A 319 -3.68 -19.48 9.40
CA ASN A 319 -5.02 -19.82 9.90
C ASN A 319 -6.11 -19.72 8.83
N GLY A 320 -5.77 -19.32 7.60
CA GLY A 320 -6.75 -19.13 6.54
C GLY A 320 -7.54 -20.38 6.15
N ALA A 321 -7.08 -21.58 6.51
CA ALA A 321 -7.83 -22.81 6.34
C ALA A 321 -8.96 -22.93 7.37
N ILE A 322 -8.65 -22.65 8.65
CA ILE A 322 -9.64 -22.70 9.73
C ILE A 322 -10.62 -21.51 9.65
N GLU A 323 -10.17 -20.33 9.18
CA GLU A 323 -11.05 -19.18 8.92
C GLU A 323 -12.09 -19.50 7.83
N ARG A 324 -11.69 -20.15 6.73
CA ARG A 324 -12.64 -20.63 5.70
C ARG A 324 -13.61 -21.66 6.23
N MET A 325 -13.14 -22.57 7.09
CA MET A 325 -14.00 -23.53 7.76
C MET A 325 -15.04 -22.84 8.66
N HIS A 326 -14.66 -21.78 9.38
CA HIS A 326 -15.61 -20.97 10.17
C HIS A 326 -16.68 -20.30 9.30
N HIS A 327 -16.33 -19.92 8.07
CA HIS A 327 -17.34 -19.41 7.12
C HIS A 327 -18.35 -20.50 6.76
N VAL A 328 -17.90 -21.70 6.41
CA VAL A 328 -18.77 -22.84 6.13
C VAL A 328 -19.64 -23.21 7.33
N LEU A 329 -19.05 -23.24 8.53
CA LEU A 329 -19.78 -23.45 9.79
C LEU A 329 -20.89 -22.41 9.99
N THR A 330 -20.57 -21.15 9.75
CA THR A 330 -21.54 -20.05 9.89
C THR A 330 -22.70 -20.19 8.90
N GLU A 331 -22.42 -20.56 7.64
CA GLU A 331 -23.43 -20.80 6.63
C GLU A 331 -24.32 -21.98 6.99
N TYR A 332 -23.72 -23.10 7.45
CA TYR A 332 -24.46 -24.27 7.89
C TYR A 332 -25.40 -23.93 9.06
N LEU A 333 -24.87 -23.28 10.10
CA LEU A 333 -25.68 -22.91 11.26
C LEU A 333 -26.84 -21.97 10.84
N LYS A 334 -26.59 -20.98 9.98
CA LYS A 334 -27.64 -20.10 9.47
C LYS A 334 -28.74 -20.84 8.71
N ALA A 335 -28.39 -21.92 8.00
CA ALA A 335 -29.35 -22.67 7.21
C ALA A 335 -30.29 -23.56 8.04
N TYR A 336 -29.81 -24.03 9.21
CA TYR A 336 -30.52 -25.05 9.99
C TYR A 336 -30.95 -24.61 11.39
N ILE A 337 -30.58 -23.43 11.85
CA ILE A 337 -30.98 -22.91 13.15
C ILE A 337 -32.36 -22.27 13.04
N ASP A 338 -33.40 -22.96 13.53
CA ASP A 338 -34.70 -22.39 13.74
C ASP A 338 -34.78 -21.54 15.01
N LYS A 339 -34.07 -21.95 16.07
CA LYS A 339 -33.94 -21.23 17.34
C LYS A 339 -32.47 -21.07 17.69
N SER A 340 -32.05 -19.84 17.88
CA SER A 340 -30.63 -19.50 18.14
C SER A 340 -29.99 -20.17 19.35
N GLU A 341 -30.80 -20.69 20.30
CA GLU A 341 -30.35 -21.35 21.53
C GLU A 341 -29.93 -22.83 21.35
N LYS A 342 -30.18 -23.42 20.16
CA LYS A 342 -29.89 -24.84 19.88
C LYS A 342 -28.72 -25.08 18.92
N TRP A 343 -27.90 -24.09 18.71
CA TRP A 343 -26.81 -24.18 17.74
C TRP A 343 -25.77 -25.26 18.07
N ASP A 344 -25.52 -25.54 19.33
CA ASP A 344 -24.55 -26.55 19.78
C ASP A 344 -25.04 -27.99 19.54
N GLU A 345 -26.35 -28.24 19.56
CA GLU A 345 -26.95 -29.55 19.20
C GLU A 345 -26.72 -29.89 17.71
N LEU A 346 -26.53 -28.89 16.87
CA LEU A 346 -26.28 -29.07 15.43
C LEU A 346 -24.79 -29.30 15.07
N LEU A 347 -23.86 -29.04 15.98
CA LEU A 347 -22.43 -29.18 15.72
C LEU A 347 -22.02 -30.60 15.26
N PRO A 348 -22.49 -31.69 15.84
CA PRO A 348 -22.19 -33.04 15.36
C PRO A 348 -22.61 -33.28 13.90
N LEU A 349 -23.80 -32.78 13.52
CA LEU A 349 -24.28 -32.91 12.14
C LEU A 349 -23.51 -31.99 11.19
N CYS A 350 -23.15 -30.79 11.61
CA CYS A 350 -22.27 -29.91 10.86
C CYS A 350 -20.88 -30.53 10.64
N THR A 351 -20.30 -31.13 11.69
CA THR A 351 -19.04 -31.86 11.61
C THR A 351 -19.13 -33.02 10.60
N LEU A 352 -20.19 -33.82 10.66
CA LEU A 352 -20.41 -34.91 9.72
C LEU A 352 -20.56 -34.40 8.28
N ALA A 353 -21.40 -33.39 8.06
CA ALA A 353 -21.60 -32.81 6.73
C ALA A 353 -20.30 -32.26 6.12
N TYR A 354 -19.49 -31.57 6.90
CA TYR A 354 -18.18 -31.10 6.45
C TYR A 354 -17.23 -32.24 6.10
N ASN A 355 -17.08 -33.20 7.01
CA ASN A 355 -16.12 -34.29 6.86
C ASN A 355 -16.50 -35.28 5.75
N THR A 356 -17.76 -35.31 5.33
CA THR A 356 -18.24 -36.16 4.24
C THR A 356 -18.41 -35.43 2.89
N SER A 357 -18.11 -34.13 2.86
CA SER A 357 -18.08 -33.32 1.64
C SER A 357 -16.66 -33.30 1.05
N GLU A 358 -16.55 -33.34 -0.28
CA GLU A 358 -15.26 -33.24 -0.97
C GLU A 358 -14.60 -31.90 -0.69
N HIS A 359 -13.34 -31.92 -0.27
CA HIS A 359 -12.59 -30.72 0.00
C HIS A 359 -11.72 -30.31 -1.19
N GLU A 360 -11.94 -29.10 -1.73
CA GLU A 360 -11.31 -28.57 -2.96
C GLU A 360 -9.78 -28.74 -2.99
N SER A 361 -9.10 -28.56 -1.85
CA SER A 361 -7.63 -28.65 -1.82
C SER A 361 -7.09 -30.07 -1.82
N THR A 362 -7.90 -31.09 -1.55
CA THR A 362 -7.48 -32.50 -1.48
C THR A 362 -8.06 -33.33 -2.62
N GLY A 363 -9.24 -32.97 -3.11
CA GLY A 363 -10.01 -33.75 -4.07
C GLY A 363 -10.65 -35.01 -3.47
N TYR A 364 -10.69 -35.11 -2.14
CA TYR A 364 -11.28 -36.21 -1.39
C TYR A 364 -12.10 -35.68 -0.23
N THR A 365 -12.99 -36.52 0.33
CA THR A 365 -13.63 -36.16 1.59
C THR A 365 -12.64 -36.32 2.76
N PRO A 366 -12.66 -35.44 3.79
CA PRO A 366 -11.86 -35.61 4.98
C PRO A 366 -12.05 -36.98 5.66
N TYR A 367 -13.27 -37.52 5.61
CA TYR A 367 -13.61 -38.82 6.16
C TYR A 367 -12.89 -39.97 5.44
N GLU A 368 -12.90 -39.97 4.08
CA GLU A 368 -12.19 -40.98 3.30
C GLU A 368 -10.68 -40.96 3.54
N LEU A 369 -10.06 -39.78 3.58
CA LEU A 369 -8.64 -39.63 3.85
C LEU A 369 -8.24 -40.10 5.26
N LEU A 370 -9.16 -40.06 6.21
CA LEU A 370 -8.89 -40.50 7.57
C LEU A 370 -9.13 -42.00 7.74
N PHE A 371 -10.29 -42.47 7.33
CA PHE A 371 -10.77 -43.84 7.62
C PHE A 371 -10.59 -44.85 6.47
N GLY A 372 -10.23 -44.39 5.27
CA GLY A 372 -10.04 -45.25 4.09
C GLY A 372 -11.33 -45.72 3.42
N GLN A 373 -12.47 -45.26 3.89
CA GLN A 373 -13.77 -45.68 3.39
C GLN A 373 -14.76 -44.49 3.40
N LYS A 374 -15.76 -44.59 2.55
CA LYS A 374 -16.84 -43.56 2.54
C LYS A 374 -17.72 -43.70 3.78
N ALA A 375 -18.12 -42.55 4.34
CA ALA A 375 -19.11 -42.55 5.37
C ALA A 375 -20.45 -43.07 4.86
N ARG A 376 -21.11 -43.94 5.62
CA ARG A 376 -22.48 -44.34 5.33
C ARG A 376 -23.44 -43.23 5.73
N LEU A 377 -24.13 -42.67 4.76
CA LEU A 377 -25.15 -41.64 4.95
C LEU A 377 -26.54 -42.22 4.60
N PRO A 378 -27.63 -41.60 5.07
CA PRO A 378 -29.00 -42.05 4.73
C PRO A 378 -29.25 -42.19 3.22
N SER A 379 -28.57 -41.38 2.39
CA SER A 379 -28.63 -41.36 0.94
C SER A 379 -27.67 -42.35 0.26
N SER A 380 -26.84 -43.07 1.01
CA SER A 380 -25.83 -43.97 0.45
C SER A 380 -26.48 -45.25 -0.12
N PHE A 381 -26.12 -45.64 -1.34
CA PHE A 381 -26.51 -46.91 -1.89
C PHE A 381 -25.82 -48.06 -1.13
N LYS A 382 -26.53 -49.16 -0.91
CA LYS A 382 -25.91 -50.39 -0.42
C LYS A 382 -24.97 -50.91 -1.50
N GLN A 383 -23.70 -50.98 -1.23
CA GLN A 383 -22.76 -51.73 -2.06
C GLN A 383 -22.94 -53.21 -1.78
N PRO A 384 -22.87 -54.11 -2.83
CA PRO A 384 -22.85 -55.53 -2.63
C PRO A 384 -21.65 -55.92 -1.75
N GLU A 385 -21.88 -56.82 -0.80
CA GLU A 385 -20.81 -57.39 0.02
C GLU A 385 -19.84 -58.17 -0.89
N ASN A 386 -18.61 -57.67 -1.03
CA ASN A 386 -17.57 -58.44 -1.72
C ASN A 386 -17.07 -59.52 -0.75
N GLY A 387 -17.10 -60.77 -1.16
CA GLY A 387 -16.64 -61.91 -0.37
C GLY A 387 -15.12 -62.01 -0.23
N GLN A 388 -14.48 -60.87 0.13
CA GLN A 388 -13.03 -60.80 0.35
C GLN A 388 -12.66 -61.35 1.72
N THR A 389 -11.49 -61.96 1.83
CA THR A 389 -10.91 -62.37 3.12
C THR A 389 -10.47 -61.12 3.89
N TYR A 390 -10.41 -61.22 5.24
CA TYR A 390 -9.98 -60.10 6.09
C TYR A 390 -8.56 -59.61 5.73
N SER A 391 -7.66 -60.50 5.36
CA SER A 391 -6.29 -60.16 4.99
C SER A 391 -6.23 -59.34 3.67
N GLU A 392 -6.96 -59.80 2.64
CA GLU A 392 -7.06 -59.07 1.36
C GLU A 392 -7.71 -57.71 1.54
N PHE A 393 -8.75 -57.61 2.35
CA PHE A 393 -9.39 -56.34 2.67
C PHE A 393 -8.43 -55.39 3.39
N TYR A 394 -7.65 -55.89 4.35
CA TYR A 394 -6.68 -55.10 5.11
C TYR A 394 -5.59 -54.53 4.20
N GLU A 395 -4.91 -55.38 3.41
CA GLU A 395 -3.85 -54.98 2.49
C GLU A 395 -4.35 -53.98 1.47
N GLN A 396 -5.50 -54.23 0.85
CA GLN A 396 -6.12 -53.33 -0.10
C GLN A 396 -6.51 -51.97 0.49
N THR A 397 -6.99 -51.98 1.74
CA THR A 397 -7.33 -50.75 2.46
C THR A 397 -6.09 -49.91 2.77
N VAL A 398 -5.00 -50.52 3.25
CA VAL A 398 -3.74 -49.83 3.53
C VAL A 398 -3.13 -49.22 2.26
N ASP A 399 -3.09 -49.96 1.18
CA ASP A 399 -2.56 -49.49 -0.11
C ASP A 399 -3.42 -48.34 -0.66
N THR A 400 -4.74 -48.48 -0.63
CA THR A 400 -5.68 -47.43 -1.07
C THR A 400 -5.51 -46.15 -0.25
N LEU A 401 -5.43 -46.27 1.09
CA LEU A 401 -5.19 -45.13 1.97
C LEU A 401 -3.87 -44.41 1.67
N THR A 402 -2.82 -45.19 1.46
CA THR A 402 -1.49 -44.63 1.19
C THR A 402 -1.49 -43.87 -0.15
N GLN A 403 -2.09 -44.46 -1.19
CA GLN A 403 -2.23 -43.80 -2.49
C GLN A 403 -3.09 -42.54 -2.40
N MET A 404 -4.26 -42.60 -1.78
CA MET A 404 -5.17 -41.44 -1.60
C MET A 404 -4.51 -40.29 -0.84
N ARG A 405 -3.80 -40.58 0.25
CA ARG A 405 -3.09 -39.54 1.05
C ARG A 405 -1.95 -38.93 0.26
N THR A 406 -1.22 -39.71 -0.51
CA THR A 406 -0.15 -39.20 -1.38
C THR A 406 -0.72 -38.27 -2.46
N LEU A 407 -1.78 -38.66 -3.14
CA LEU A 407 -2.45 -37.85 -4.15
C LEU A 407 -3.05 -36.57 -3.53
N ALA A 408 -3.68 -36.69 -2.37
CA ALA A 408 -4.22 -35.54 -1.63
C ALA A 408 -3.12 -34.54 -1.23
N ALA A 409 -1.98 -35.05 -0.76
CA ALA A 409 -0.83 -34.18 -0.43
C ALA A 409 -0.30 -33.45 -1.67
N MET A 410 -0.17 -34.16 -2.82
CA MET A 410 0.24 -33.53 -4.09
C MET A 410 -0.75 -32.43 -4.52
N THR A 411 -2.05 -32.73 -4.47
CA THR A 411 -3.12 -31.76 -4.82
C THR A 411 -3.08 -30.53 -3.91
N GLN A 412 -2.85 -30.72 -2.62
CA GLN A 412 -2.66 -29.61 -1.68
C GLN A 412 -1.45 -28.75 -2.02
N VAL A 413 -0.33 -29.36 -2.37
CA VAL A 413 0.87 -28.63 -2.79
C VAL A 413 0.57 -27.79 -4.03
N GLN A 414 -0.10 -28.35 -5.03
CA GLN A 414 -0.52 -27.62 -6.23
C GLN A 414 -1.47 -26.46 -5.88
N ALA A 415 -2.45 -26.67 -4.99
CA ALA A 415 -3.36 -25.63 -4.53
C ALA A 415 -2.62 -24.49 -3.79
N LYS A 416 -1.61 -24.83 -2.98
CA LYS A 416 -0.73 -23.84 -2.32
C LYS A 416 0.04 -23.01 -3.34
N TYR A 417 0.62 -23.64 -4.39
CA TYR A 417 1.32 -22.91 -5.46
C TYR A 417 0.37 -22.01 -6.26
N ARG A 418 -0.84 -22.47 -6.57
CA ARG A 418 -1.88 -21.67 -7.23
C ARG A 418 -2.24 -20.47 -6.38
N SER A 419 -2.48 -20.65 -5.08
CA SER A 419 -2.77 -19.57 -4.14
C SER A 419 -1.60 -18.58 -4.05
N LYS A 420 -0.35 -19.07 -4.00
CA LYS A 420 0.86 -18.26 -4.03
C LYS A 420 0.94 -17.41 -5.30
N TYR A 421 0.71 -17.98 -6.46
CA TYR A 421 0.74 -17.26 -7.74
C TYR A 421 -0.23 -16.08 -7.75
N TYR A 422 -1.50 -16.28 -7.36
CA TYR A 422 -2.47 -15.17 -7.31
C TYR A 422 -2.17 -14.14 -6.23
N TYR A 423 -1.64 -14.57 -5.11
CA TYR A 423 -1.26 -13.67 -4.02
C TYR A 423 -0.08 -12.78 -4.41
N ASP A 424 0.95 -13.37 -5.01
CA ASP A 424 2.21 -12.71 -5.36
C ASP A 424 2.01 -11.69 -6.50
N ARG A 425 1.02 -11.87 -7.36
CA ARG A 425 0.63 -10.84 -8.36
C ARG A 425 0.25 -9.50 -7.74
N LYS A 426 -0.18 -9.49 -6.48
CA LYS A 426 -0.53 -8.30 -5.71
C LYS A 426 0.53 -7.97 -4.65
N SER A 427 1.68 -8.65 -4.68
CA SER A 427 2.76 -8.36 -3.74
C SER A 427 3.46 -7.05 -4.12
N ASN A 428 3.94 -6.35 -3.11
CA ASN A 428 4.75 -5.14 -3.24
C ASN A 428 5.92 -5.28 -2.26
N THR A 429 6.87 -6.08 -2.64
CA THR A 429 8.04 -6.40 -1.82
C THR A 429 8.94 -5.18 -1.69
N LYS A 430 9.28 -4.83 -0.46
CA LYS A 430 10.32 -3.84 -0.15
C LYS A 430 11.45 -4.56 0.55
N PHE A 431 12.64 -4.26 0.12
CA PHE A 431 13.84 -4.77 0.77
C PHE A 431 14.23 -3.83 1.90
N PHE A 432 14.57 -4.43 3.03
CA PHE A 432 15.07 -3.76 4.21
C PHE A 432 16.45 -4.34 4.54
N MET A 433 17.30 -3.53 5.16
CA MET A 433 18.63 -3.91 5.60
C MET A 433 18.81 -3.64 7.10
N GLU A 434 19.69 -4.35 7.74
CA GLU A 434 20.10 -4.07 9.13
C GLU A 434 20.70 -2.67 9.20
N GLY A 435 20.45 -1.96 10.29
CA GLY A 435 20.81 -0.55 10.48
C GLY A 435 19.82 0.46 9.89
N GLU A 436 18.82 0.03 9.10
CA GLU A 436 17.81 0.96 8.60
C GLU A 436 16.82 1.36 9.69
N MET A 437 16.48 2.65 9.71
CA MET A 437 15.45 3.20 10.60
C MET A 437 14.06 3.00 10.01
N VAL A 438 13.12 2.51 10.81
CA VAL A 438 11.76 2.21 10.38
C VAL A 438 10.71 2.64 11.39
N TYR A 439 9.51 2.91 10.90
CA TYR A 439 8.31 3.07 11.74
C TYR A 439 7.47 1.80 11.68
N VAL A 440 6.86 1.45 12.80
CA VAL A 440 6.00 0.26 12.98
C VAL A 440 4.54 0.67 13.07
N LEU A 441 3.66 -0.05 12.39
CA LEU A 441 2.21 0.15 12.46
C LEU A 441 1.71 -0.21 13.86
N LYS A 442 0.97 0.70 14.49
CA LYS A 442 0.30 0.47 15.78
C LYS A 442 -0.97 -0.35 15.59
N GLU A 443 -1.11 -1.41 16.36
CA GLU A 443 -2.33 -2.21 16.43
C GLU A 443 -2.59 -2.66 17.88
N PRO A 444 -3.83 -2.58 18.35
CA PRO A 444 -4.96 -1.87 17.75
C PRO A 444 -4.81 -0.34 17.86
N SER A 445 -5.33 0.39 16.89
CA SER A 445 -5.48 1.85 16.98
C SER A 445 -6.59 2.15 17.99
N LYS A 446 -6.25 2.81 19.10
CA LYS A 446 -7.20 3.09 20.20
C LYS A 446 -8.19 4.22 19.87
N GLY A 447 -7.85 5.13 18.94
CA GLY A 447 -8.68 6.25 18.58
C GLY A 447 -8.49 6.72 17.13
N LYS A 448 -9.51 7.39 16.57
CA LYS A 448 -9.51 7.89 15.19
C LYS A 448 -8.39 8.90 14.92
N TYR A 449 -7.92 9.61 15.94
CA TYR A 449 -6.92 10.67 15.84
C TYR A 449 -5.52 10.23 16.30
N ASP A 450 -5.36 9.00 16.75
CA ASP A 450 -4.09 8.48 17.24
C ASP A 450 -3.06 8.35 16.11
N ALA A 451 -1.78 8.40 16.52
CA ALA A 451 -0.69 8.10 15.60
C ALA A 451 -0.81 6.66 15.10
N GLN A 452 -0.78 6.48 13.79
CA GLN A 452 -0.89 5.17 13.13
C GLN A 452 0.40 4.36 13.22
N TYR A 453 1.52 5.03 13.37
CA TYR A 453 2.85 4.41 13.44
C TYR A 453 3.60 4.91 14.66
N GLU A 454 4.48 4.08 15.18
CA GLU A 454 5.42 4.39 16.27
C GLU A 454 6.85 4.19 15.81
N GLY A 455 7.80 4.84 16.48
CA GLY A 455 9.23 4.82 16.15
C GLY A 455 9.85 6.21 16.07
N PRO A 456 11.00 6.36 15.40
CA PRO A 456 11.68 5.33 14.60
C PRO A 456 12.37 4.25 15.44
N TYR A 457 12.47 3.03 14.89
CA TYR A 457 13.23 1.89 15.40
C TYR A 457 14.34 1.55 14.43
N GLU A 458 15.45 1.02 14.92
CA GLU A 458 16.54 0.47 14.11
C GLU A 458 16.33 -1.01 13.87
N ILE A 459 16.58 -1.50 12.66
CA ILE A 459 16.56 -2.93 12.33
C ILE A 459 17.89 -3.54 12.79
N THR A 460 17.83 -4.44 13.78
CA THR A 460 18.99 -5.16 14.33
C THR A 460 19.12 -6.59 13.84
N GLY A 461 18.14 -7.11 13.10
CA GLY A 461 18.20 -8.43 12.52
C GLY A 461 17.00 -8.73 11.63
N ILE A 462 17.20 -9.56 10.60
CA ILE A 462 16.16 -9.92 9.61
C ILE A 462 16.11 -11.44 9.46
N ASP A 463 14.93 -12.01 9.74
CA ASP A 463 14.62 -13.40 9.40
C ASP A 463 13.92 -13.45 8.04
N TYR A 464 14.69 -13.67 6.98
CA TYR A 464 14.17 -13.75 5.61
C TYR A 464 13.23 -14.96 5.38
N LYS A 465 13.37 -16.02 6.18
CA LYS A 465 12.51 -17.22 6.05
C LYS A 465 11.11 -16.97 6.57
N LYS A 466 10.97 -16.13 7.60
CA LYS A 466 9.68 -15.80 8.23
C LYS A 466 9.20 -14.40 7.91
N HIS A 467 9.96 -13.62 7.14
CA HIS A 467 9.72 -12.19 6.88
C HIS A 467 9.56 -11.36 8.17
N ASN A 468 10.27 -11.73 9.22
CA ASN A 468 10.27 -11.03 10.50
C ASN A 468 11.52 -10.16 10.64
N VAL A 469 11.36 -9.04 11.32
CA VAL A 469 12.46 -8.13 11.64
C VAL A 469 12.54 -7.93 13.15
N LYS A 470 13.76 -7.93 13.66
CA LYS A 470 14.07 -7.53 15.02
C LYS A 470 14.37 -6.05 15.03
N LEU A 471 13.67 -5.32 15.84
CA LEU A 471 13.72 -3.86 15.94
C LEU A 471 14.19 -3.45 17.31
N GLN A 472 15.00 -2.40 17.39
CA GLN A 472 15.50 -1.85 18.64
C GLN A 472 15.28 -0.35 18.73
N ARG A 473 14.93 0.12 19.92
CA ARG A 473 14.83 1.54 20.26
C ARG A 473 15.23 1.72 21.73
N GLY A 474 16.47 2.15 21.97
CA GLY A 474 17.06 2.12 23.31
C GLY A 474 17.08 0.68 23.83
N ASP A 475 16.53 0.43 25.01
CA ASP A 475 16.47 -0.91 25.62
C ASP A 475 15.27 -1.75 25.12
N GLU A 476 14.34 -1.16 24.37
CA GLU A 476 13.18 -1.85 23.84
C GLU A 476 13.56 -2.68 22.61
N ILE A 477 13.34 -4.00 22.71
CA ILE A 477 13.52 -4.93 21.58
C ILE A 477 12.16 -5.50 21.21
N ARG A 478 11.83 -5.45 19.91
CA ARG A 478 10.57 -5.93 19.36
C ARG A 478 10.77 -6.74 18.09
N VAL A 479 10.01 -7.81 17.92
CA VAL A 479 9.95 -8.59 16.67
C VAL A 479 8.62 -8.33 15.98
N THR A 480 8.65 -7.97 14.70
CA THR A 480 7.43 -7.72 13.91
C THR A 480 7.61 -8.21 12.48
N HIS A 481 6.49 -8.33 11.75
CA HIS A 481 6.50 -8.71 10.33
C HIS A 481 6.85 -7.50 9.44
N VAL A 482 7.56 -7.76 8.35
CA VAL A 482 8.00 -6.73 7.39
C VAL A 482 6.83 -5.92 6.80
N ASP A 483 5.65 -6.51 6.64
CA ASP A 483 4.46 -5.81 6.11
C ASP A 483 3.96 -4.68 7.02
N LYS A 484 4.35 -4.68 8.30
CA LYS A 484 3.97 -3.66 9.28
C LYS A 484 4.93 -2.52 9.43
N ILE A 485 6.06 -2.57 8.75
CA ILE A 485 7.07 -1.53 8.84
C ILE A 485 7.11 -0.68 7.58
N LYS A 486 7.60 0.54 7.75
CA LYS A 486 7.94 1.46 6.66
C LYS A 486 9.26 2.15 6.95
N LYS A 487 10.07 2.38 5.91
CA LYS A 487 11.35 3.11 6.05
C LYS A 487 11.10 4.51 6.60
N ALA A 488 11.92 4.91 7.57
CA ALA A 488 11.95 6.27 8.05
C ALA A 488 12.76 7.13 7.07
N SER A 489 12.23 8.32 6.76
CA SER A 489 12.98 9.34 6.01
C SER A 489 13.57 10.32 7.01
N VAL A 490 14.89 10.49 6.99
CA VAL A 490 15.58 11.46 7.84
C VAL A 490 15.71 12.78 7.08
N LEU A 491 15.38 13.88 7.75
CA LEU A 491 15.68 15.23 7.24
C LEU A 491 17.22 15.39 7.28
N LYS A 492 17.84 15.48 6.11
CA LYS A 492 19.23 15.97 6.04
C LYS A 492 19.20 17.46 6.38
N THR A 493 19.60 17.82 7.58
CA THR A 493 19.90 19.20 7.91
C THR A 493 21.11 19.65 7.11
N ALA A 494 21.10 20.87 6.60
CA ALA A 494 22.13 21.44 5.71
C ALA A 494 23.54 21.63 6.37
N SER A 495 23.84 20.92 7.45
CA SER A 495 25.09 21.04 8.21
C SER A 495 26.05 19.86 8.07
N SER A 496 25.94 19.05 6.98
CA SER A 496 26.89 17.95 6.73
C SER A 496 27.39 17.95 5.29
N ASN A 497 27.94 19.07 4.86
CA ASN A 497 28.89 19.16 3.76
C ASN A 497 30.00 20.13 4.23
N GLU A 498 30.93 19.63 5.00
CA GLU A 498 32.33 20.05 5.01
C GLU A 498 33.16 18.98 4.29
#